data_c4b9e758cff66d3f0935aab62755c5bc
#
_entry.id   c4b9e758cff66d3f0935aab62755c5bc
#
_cell.length_a   1.000
_cell.length_b   1.000
_cell.length_c   1.000
_cell.angle_alpha   90.00
_cell.angle_beta   90.00
_cell.angle_gamma   90.00
#
_symmetry.space_group_name_H-M   'P 1'
#
loop_
_entity.id
_entity.type
_entity.pdbx_description
1 polymer ?
#
loop_
_entity_poly.entity_id
_entity_poly.type
_entity_poly.pdbx_seq_one_letter_code
_entity_poly.pdbx_strand_id
1 'polypeptide(L)'
;MTSRLWTSVSDVPTSIQMTDMKLHFLDARGLLTDLRPWLAALISEAHKLAVPRLNLRSIDVVVQVGRFVIPEKGHVGYAHEGGIIHLTVDPSNPSLLENADESIQRMFAHELHHCARSDGLARTRTLGEALVAEGLAGRFAQEIFGEPLEPWERMPVEEILPHIEKANQEWAQKTYDHPSWFFGAASLPRWLGYSLGYRLVARYLEAFPDENAALLACASPDRFKPYIEPLRIELGRHA
;
A
#
# COMPACT_ATOMS: atom_id res chain seq x y z
N MET A 1 12.74 -59.69 -12.03
CA MET A 1 12.65 -58.67 -13.07
C MET A 1 11.56 -57.69 -12.66
N THR A 2 11.93 -56.60 -12.01
CA THR A 2 11.00 -55.57 -11.52
C THR A 2 11.44 -54.24 -12.12
N SER A 3 10.71 -53.80 -13.14
CA SER A 3 10.89 -52.49 -13.79
C SER A 3 10.32 -51.38 -12.91
N ARG A 4 11.18 -50.47 -12.46
CA ARG A 4 10.77 -49.20 -11.83
C ARG A 4 10.32 -48.24 -12.92
N LEU A 5 9.04 -47.86 -12.86
CA LEU A 5 8.50 -46.74 -13.63
C LEU A 5 8.96 -45.45 -12.98
N TRP A 6 9.73 -44.66 -13.71
CA TRP A 6 10.03 -43.27 -13.41
C TRP A 6 8.81 -42.44 -13.79
N THR A 7 8.12 -41.89 -12.82
CA THR A 7 7.13 -40.80 -13.06
C THR A 7 7.87 -39.51 -13.32
N SER A 8 7.66 -38.96 -14.50
CA SER A 8 8.20 -37.67 -14.92
C SER A 8 7.66 -36.56 -14.04
N VAL A 9 8.57 -35.80 -13.42
CA VAL A 9 8.28 -34.50 -12.84
C VAL A 9 8.24 -33.50 -14.00
N SER A 10 7.06 -33.16 -14.46
CA SER A 10 6.83 -32.08 -15.41
C SER A 10 5.45 -31.52 -15.15
N ASP A 11 5.37 -30.54 -14.24
CA ASP A 11 4.32 -29.51 -14.22
C ASP A 11 4.82 -28.35 -13.36
N VAL A 12 5.83 -27.63 -13.88
CA VAL A 12 6.04 -26.24 -13.51
C VAL A 12 5.09 -25.46 -14.40
N PRO A 13 4.10 -24.75 -13.87
CA PRO A 13 3.27 -23.90 -14.69
C PRO A 13 4.11 -22.71 -15.18
N THR A 14 4.61 -22.82 -16.39
CA THR A 14 5.32 -21.76 -17.11
C THR A 14 4.32 -20.93 -17.91
N SER A 15 3.47 -20.21 -17.22
CA SER A 15 2.80 -19.05 -17.77
C SER A 15 2.59 -18.04 -16.64
N ILE A 16 3.48 -17.05 -16.60
CA ILE A 16 3.15 -15.80 -15.89
C ILE A 16 1.92 -15.27 -16.62
N GLN A 17 0.72 -15.52 -16.08
CA GLN A 17 -0.49 -14.86 -16.54
C GLN A 17 -0.26 -13.37 -16.29
N MET A 18 -0.06 -12.63 -17.36
CA MET A 18 -0.05 -11.16 -17.26
C MET A 18 -1.40 -10.76 -16.70
N THR A 19 -1.41 -10.21 -15.48
CA THR A 19 -2.61 -9.70 -14.85
C THR A 19 -3.24 -8.66 -15.74
N ASP A 20 -4.49 -8.88 -16.14
CA ASP A 20 -5.23 -7.95 -17.00
C ASP A 20 -5.66 -6.72 -16.20
N MET A 21 -5.36 -5.54 -16.71
CA MET A 21 -5.76 -4.26 -16.14
C MET A 21 -6.65 -3.52 -17.12
N LYS A 22 -7.86 -3.15 -16.69
CA LYS A 22 -8.77 -2.30 -17.46
C LYS A 22 -8.79 -0.90 -16.88
N LEU A 23 -8.55 0.08 -17.73
CA LEU A 23 -8.48 1.48 -17.35
C LEU A 23 -9.72 2.24 -17.85
N HIS A 24 -10.47 2.82 -16.91
CA HIS A 24 -11.73 3.53 -17.16
C HIS A 24 -11.59 5.00 -16.77
N PHE A 25 -11.80 5.91 -17.71
CA PHE A 25 -11.81 7.36 -17.45
C PHE A 25 -13.24 7.87 -17.35
N LEU A 26 -13.64 8.38 -16.18
CA LEU A 26 -14.91 9.06 -16.00
C LEU A 26 -14.75 10.54 -16.36
N ASP A 27 -14.95 10.86 -17.64
CA ASP A 27 -14.61 12.16 -18.22
C ASP A 27 -15.78 12.80 -19.04
N ALA A 28 -16.99 12.67 -18.55
CA ALA A 28 -18.18 13.23 -19.21
C ALA A 28 -18.13 14.76 -19.45
N ARG A 29 -17.26 15.46 -18.74
CA ARG A 29 -17.06 16.93 -18.83
C ARG A 29 -15.78 17.32 -19.55
N GLY A 30 -14.99 16.37 -20.06
CA GLY A 30 -13.74 16.61 -20.80
C GLY A 30 -12.57 17.15 -19.96
N LEU A 31 -12.65 17.09 -18.62
CA LEU A 31 -11.60 17.63 -17.74
C LEU A 31 -10.34 16.75 -17.69
N LEU A 32 -10.43 15.50 -18.12
CA LEU A 32 -9.32 14.57 -18.21
C LEU A 32 -8.81 14.36 -19.64
N THR A 33 -9.47 14.92 -20.63
CA THR A 33 -9.21 14.60 -22.06
C THR A 33 -7.72 14.72 -22.40
N ASP A 34 -7.08 15.83 -22.03
CA ASP A 34 -5.67 16.08 -22.31
C ASP A 34 -4.71 15.31 -21.37
N LEU A 35 -5.20 14.89 -20.20
CA LEU A 35 -4.41 14.15 -19.19
C LEU A 35 -4.45 12.65 -19.40
N ARG A 36 -5.43 12.10 -20.11
CA ARG A 36 -5.62 10.65 -20.27
C ARG A 36 -4.37 9.91 -20.77
N PRO A 37 -3.67 10.36 -21.83
CA PRO A 37 -2.50 9.63 -22.33
C PRO A 37 -1.39 9.58 -21.28
N TRP A 38 -1.17 10.69 -20.58
CA TRP A 38 -0.16 10.81 -19.53
C TRP A 38 -0.49 9.92 -18.33
N LEU A 39 -1.70 10.03 -17.77
CA LEU A 39 -2.14 9.20 -16.64
C LEU A 39 -2.11 7.70 -16.99
N ALA A 40 -2.56 7.34 -18.21
CA ALA A 40 -2.52 5.95 -18.66
C ALA A 40 -1.09 5.42 -18.76
N ALA A 41 -0.13 6.24 -19.19
CA ALA A 41 1.27 5.86 -19.26
C ALA A 41 1.86 5.60 -17.87
N LEU A 42 1.65 6.52 -16.89
CA LEU A 42 2.15 6.39 -15.52
C LEU A 42 1.55 5.16 -14.81
N ILE A 43 0.24 4.95 -14.91
CA ILE A 43 -0.46 3.79 -14.33
C ILE A 43 0.06 2.49 -14.94
N SER A 44 0.23 2.45 -16.28
CA SER A 44 0.73 1.27 -16.99
C SER A 44 2.18 0.94 -16.62
N GLU A 45 3.01 1.95 -16.41
CA GLU A 45 4.39 1.79 -15.96
C GLU A 45 4.45 1.17 -14.56
N ALA A 46 3.73 1.76 -13.59
CA ALA A 46 3.66 1.23 -12.24
C ALA A 46 3.10 -0.21 -12.20
N HIS A 47 2.07 -0.49 -13.01
CA HIS A 47 1.52 -1.84 -13.14
C HIS A 47 2.58 -2.84 -13.61
N LYS A 48 3.34 -2.51 -14.66
CA LYS A 48 4.42 -3.38 -15.18
C LYS A 48 5.50 -3.67 -14.15
N LEU A 49 5.81 -2.73 -13.27
CA LEU A 49 6.82 -2.90 -12.23
C LEU A 49 6.30 -3.73 -11.03
N ALA A 50 5.03 -3.55 -10.67
CA ALA A 50 4.41 -4.17 -9.50
C ALA A 50 3.95 -5.63 -9.74
N VAL A 51 3.30 -5.90 -10.87
CA VAL A 51 2.65 -7.19 -11.16
C VAL A 51 3.60 -8.40 -11.05
N PRO A 52 4.86 -8.35 -11.54
CA PRO A 52 5.76 -9.50 -11.42
C PRO A 52 6.11 -9.87 -9.97
N ARG A 53 5.83 -8.97 -9.01
CA ARG A 53 6.16 -9.13 -7.59
C ARG A 53 4.96 -9.55 -6.73
N LEU A 54 3.73 -9.34 -7.22
CA LEU A 54 2.50 -9.58 -6.48
C LEU A 54 1.71 -10.75 -7.08
N ASN A 55 1.08 -11.54 -6.24
CA ASN A 55 0.03 -12.46 -6.68
C ASN A 55 -1.28 -11.67 -6.80
N LEU A 56 -1.48 -11.05 -7.97
CA LEU A 56 -2.59 -10.15 -8.24
C LEU A 56 -3.52 -10.75 -9.30
N ARG A 57 -4.84 -10.68 -9.07
CA ARG A 57 -5.86 -10.99 -10.07
C ARG A 57 -6.12 -9.78 -10.97
N SER A 58 -6.95 -9.95 -12.01
CA SER A 58 -7.36 -8.86 -12.89
C SER A 58 -7.98 -7.70 -12.10
N ILE A 59 -7.68 -6.47 -12.52
CA ILE A 59 -8.12 -5.24 -11.86
C ILE A 59 -8.81 -4.29 -12.83
N ASP A 60 -9.75 -3.53 -12.29
CA ASP A 60 -10.34 -2.36 -12.93
C ASP A 60 -9.84 -1.08 -12.24
N VAL A 61 -9.34 -0.12 -13.03
CA VAL A 61 -8.86 1.17 -12.54
C VAL A 61 -9.80 2.26 -13.03
N VAL A 62 -10.44 2.97 -12.11
CA VAL A 62 -11.37 4.07 -12.40
C VAL A 62 -10.68 5.40 -12.12
N VAL A 63 -10.40 6.18 -13.16
CA VAL A 63 -9.81 7.51 -13.04
C VAL A 63 -10.90 8.56 -13.15
N GLN A 64 -10.97 9.45 -12.17
CA GLN A 64 -11.99 10.50 -12.09
C GLN A 64 -11.42 11.83 -11.59
N VAL A 65 -12.13 12.93 -11.89
CA VAL A 65 -11.83 14.25 -11.33
C VAL A 65 -12.52 14.41 -9.99
N GLY A 66 -11.80 14.98 -9.01
CA GLY A 66 -12.36 15.35 -7.73
C GLY A 66 -11.43 16.28 -6.95
N ARG A 67 -12.00 16.97 -5.91
CA ARG A 67 -11.24 17.88 -5.05
C ARG A 67 -10.80 17.25 -3.72
N PHE A 68 -11.33 16.06 -3.41
CA PHE A 68 -10.88 15.29 -2.25
C PHE A 68 -9.64 14.50 -2.63
N VAL A 69 -8.51 15.18 -2.61
CA VAL A 69 -7.18 14.65 -2.93
C VAL A 69 -6.21 15.01 -1.79
N ILE A 70 -5.04 14.40 -1.79
CA ILE A 70 -3.94 14.83 -0.93
C ILE A 70 -3.44 16.16 -1.50
N PRO A 71 -3.58 17.30 -0.78
CA PRO A 71 -3.29 18.63 -1.33
C PRO A 71 -1.86 18.77 -1.86
N GLU A 72 -0.92 18.11 -1.19
CA GLU A 72 0.50 18.12 -1.51
C GLU A 72 0.83 17.33 -2.80
N LYS A 73 -0.12 16.52 -3.30
CA LYS A 73 0.06 15.62 -4.45
C LYS A 73 -0.91 15.91 -5.61
N GLY A 74 -2.09 16.45 -5.31
CA GLY A 74 -3.15 16.67 -6.31
C GLY A 74 -3.87 15.39 -6.75
N HIS A 75 -3.63 14.27 -6.07
CA HIS A 75 -4.29 12.99 -6.32
C HIS A 75 -4.48 12.18 -5.03
N VAL A 76 -5.31 11.14 -5.11
CA VAL A 76 -5.46 10.10 -4.08
C VAL A 76 -5.91 8.80 -4.75
N GLY A 77 -5.37 7.67 -4.28
CA GLY A 77 -5.80 6.32 -4.63
C GLY A 77 -6.70 5.73 -3.54
N TYR A 78 -7.49 4.75 -3.93
CA TYR A 78 -8.24 3.91 -3.00
C TYR A 78 -8.57 2.56 -3.64
N ALA A 79 -8.07 1.47 -3.05
CA ALA A 79 -8.39 0.11 -3.46
C ALA A 79 -9.67 -0.39 -2.77
N HIS A 80 -10.69 -0.67 -3.57
CA HIS A 80 -11.90 -1.36 -3.13
C HIS A 80 -11.72 -2.89 -3.14
N GLU A 81 -12.63 -3.58 -2.45
CA GLU A 81 -12.79 -5.03 -2.60
C GLU A 81 -13.08 -5.39 -4.07
N GLY A 82 -12.65 -6.59 -4.47
CA GLY A 82 -12.90 -7.09 -5.82
C GLY A 82 -11.97 -6.56 -6.90
N GLY A 83 -10.82 -6.01 -6.52
CA GLY A 83 -9.81 -5.58 -7.50
C GLY A 83 -10.16 -4.28 -8.22
N ILE A 84 -10.89 -3.37 -7.58
CA ILE A 84 -11.23 -2.05 -8.14
C ILE A 84 -10.35 -0.99 -7.46
N ILE A 85 -9.60 -0.21 -8.26
CA ILE A 85 -8.84 0.94 -7.78
C ILE A 85 -9.47 2.22 -8.30
N HIS A 86 -9.82 3.13 -7.39
CA HIS A 86 -10.21 4.50 -7.74
C HIS A 86 -9.01 5.42 -7.63
N LEU A 87 -8.71 6.13 -8.71
CA LEU A 87 -7.75 7.24 -8.75
C LEU A 87 -8.52 8.54 -8.95
N THR A 88 -8.54 9.38 -7.92
CA THR A 88 -9.08 10.73 -8.01
C THR A 88 -7.94 11.72 -8.22
N VAL A 89 -8.08 12.59 -9.22
CA VAL A 89 -7.10 13.65 -9.54
C VAL A 89 -7.79 15.01 -9.55
N ASP A 90 -7.08 16.05 -9.14
CA ASP A 90 -7.51 17.46 -9.27
C ASP A 90 -6.64 18.17 -10.32
N PRO A 91 -7.13 18.31 -11.56
CA PRO A 91 -6.38 18.98 -12.63
C PRO A 91 -6.06 20.46 -12.33
N SER A 92 -6.72 21.07 -11.36
CA SER A 92 -6.44 22.45 -10.93
C SER A 92 -5.31 22.54 -9.89
N ASN A 93 -4.89 21.43 -9.33
CA ASN A 93 -3.78 21.39 -8.38
C ASN A 93 -2.45 21.31 -9.11
N PRO A 94 -1.53 22.28 -8.95
CA PRO A 94 -0.25 22.30 -9.68
C PRO A 94 0.64 21.07 -9.38
N SER A 95 0.60 20.55 -8.14
CA SER A 95 1.39 19.38 -7.75
C SER A 95 1.03 18.10 -8.53
N LEU A 96 -0.17 18.03 -9.11
CA LEU A 96 -0.56 16.88 -9.94
C LEU A 96 0.38 16.71 -11.13
N LEU A 97 0.62 17.79 -11.87
CA LEU A 97 1.44 17.76 -13.10
C LEU A 97 2.93 17.68 -12.81
N GLU A 98 3.37 18.19 -11.66
CA GLU A 98 4.75 18.03 -11.20
C GLU A 98 5.08 16.54 -11.03
N ASN A 99 4.12 15.75 -10.54
CA ASN A 99 4.29 14.32 -10.25
C ASN A 99 5.63 14.03 -9.56
N ALA A 100 6.00 14.90 -8.60
CA ALA A 100 7.28 14.85 -7.93
C ALA A 100 7.52 13.47 -7.32
N ASP A 101 8.73 12.94 -7.50
CA ASP A 101 9.15 11.64 -6.98
C ASP A 101 8.24 10.47 -7.46
N GLU A 102 7.73 10.54 -8.69
CA GLU A 102 6.86 9.51 -9.27
C GLU A 102 5.61 9.23 -8.43
N SER A 103 5.06 10.29 -7.85
CA SER A 103 4.00 10.23 -6.83
C SER A 103 2.76 9.44 -7.24
N ILE A 104 2.31 9.55 -8.51
CA ILE A 104 1.17 8.79 -9.03
C ILE A 104 1.51 7.30 -9.13
N GLN A 105 2.70 6.97 -9.61
CA GLN A 105 3.16 5.60 -9.75
C GLN A 105 3.32 4.92 -8.38
N ARG A 106 3.89 5.63 -7.41
CA ARG A 106 4.03 5.16 -6.01
C ARG A 106 2.67 4.88 -5.38
N MET A 107 1.75 5.84 -5.48
CA MET A 107 0.39 5.67 -5.00
C MET A 107 -0.27 4.47 -5.67
N PHE A 108 -0.13 4.32 -6.99
CA PHE A 108 -0.76 3.20 -7.69
C PHE A 108 -0.17 1.84 -7.27
N ALA A 109 1.15 1.74 -7.08
CA ALA A 109 1.78 0.52 -6.54
C ALA A 109 1.29 0.19 -5.12
N HIS A 110 1.10 1.21 -4.27
CA HIS A 110 0.51 1.07 -2.95
C HIS A 110 -0.91 0.45 -3.04
N GLU A 111 -1.77 0.94 -3.93
CA GLU A 111 -3.11 0.42 -4.13
C GLU A 111 -3.13 -1.01 -4.73
N LEU A 112 -2.18 -1.33 -5.61
CA LEU A 112 -2.01 -2.70 -6.12
C LEU A 112 -1.67 -3.69 -5.00
N HIS A 113 -0.86 -3.28 -4.03
CA HIS A 113 -0.57 -4.11 -2.86
C HIS A 113 -1.82 -4.36 -2.01
N HIS A 114 -2.68 -3.35 -1.82
CA HIS A 114 -3.97 -3.53 -1.14
C HIS A 114 -4.89 -4.49 -1.90
N CYS A 115 -4.92 -4.47 -3.23
CA CYS A 115 -5.66 -5.44 -4.04
C CYS A 115 -5.15 -6.87 -3.80
N ALA A 116 -3.83 -7.08 -3.90
CA ALA A 116 -3.22 -8.40 -3.67
C ALA A 116 -3.51 -8.92 -2.24
N ARG A 117 -3.43 -8.05 -1.23
CA ARG A 117 -3.77 -8.38 0.15
C ARG A 117 -5.25 -8.78 0.30
N SER A 118 -6.16 -8.03 -0.31
CA SER A 118 -7.61 -8.29 -0.25
C SER A 118 -8.01 -9.60 -0.96
N ASP A 119 -7.26 -10.00 -1.98
CA ASP A 119 -7.49 -11.24 -2.71
C ASP A 119 -7.07 -12.48 -1.91
N GLY A 120 -6.08 -12.36 -1.04
CA GLY A 120 -5.48 -13.48 -0.32
C GLY A 120 -5.81 -13.56 1.18
N LEU A 121 -6.32 -12.51 1.79
CA LEU A 121 -6.59 -12.45 3.23
C LEU A 121 -7.96 -11.86 3.53
N ALA A 122 -8.76 -12.59 4.33
CA ALA A 122 -10.02 -12.05 4.84
C ALA A 122 -9.75 -10.83 5.76
N ARG A 123 -10.38 -9.70 5.47
CA ARG A 123 -10.21 -8.46 6.24
C ARG A 123 -10.73 -8.64 7.68
N THR A 124 -9.89 -8.45 8.67
CA THR A 124 -10.27 -8.49 10.08
C THR A 124 -10.82 -7.15 10.57
N ARG A 125 -10.56 -6.08 9.85
CA ARG A 125 -10.98 -4.69 10.17
C ARG A 125 -10.53 -4.20 11.56
N THR A 126 -9.42 -4.72 12.09
CA THR A 126 -8.83 -4.25 13.34
C THR A 126 -7.84 -3.13 13.11
N LEU A 127 -7.47 -2.37 14.15
CA LEU A 127 -6.41 -1.37 14.05
C LEU A 127 -5.09 -2.03 13.59
N GLY A 128 -4.72 -3.18 14.15
CA GLY A 128 -3.51 -3.91 13.76
C GLY A 128 -3.51 -4.31 12.30
N GLU A 129 -4.68 -4.73 11.77
CA GLU A 129 -4.83 -5.00 10.32
C GLU A 129 -4.57 -3.74 9.50
N ALA A 130 -5.15 -2.61 9.88
CA ALA A 130 -4.98 -1.36 9.15
C ALA A 130 -3.51 -0.89 9.18
N LEU A 131 -2.86 -0.89 10.35
CA LEU A 131 -1.46 -0.50 10.49
C LEU A 131 -0.54 -1.36 9.59
N VAL A 132 -0.74 -2.68 9.60
CA VAL A 132 0.07 -3.62 8.81
C VAL A 132 -0.23 -3.48 7.32
N ALA A 133 -1.50 -3.31 6.93
CA ALA A 133 -1.88 -3.15 5.53
C ALA A 133 -1.23 -1.90 4.91
N GLU A 134 -1.34 -0.75 5.60
CA GLU A 134 -0.74 0.51 5.15
C GLU A 134 0.80 0.44 5.18
N GLY A 135 1.37 -0.14 6.23
CA GLY A 135 2.82 -0.30 6.34
C GLY A 135 3.42 -1.18 5.25
N LEU A 136 2.78 -2.30 4.92
CA LEU A 136 3.21 -3.18 3.83
C LEU A 136 3.06 -2.51 2.46
N ALA A 137 1.95 -1.81 2.21
CA ALA A 137 1.71 -1.13 0.94
C ALA A 137 2.73 0.02 0.73
N GLY A 138 3.04 0.80 1.77
CA GLY A 138 4.08 1.83 1.73
C GLY A 138 5.47 1.24 1.48
N ARG A 139 5.84 0.16 2.19
CA ARG A 139 7.13 -0.53 1.97
C ARG A 139 7.23 -1.11 0.57
N PHE A 140 6.16 -1.68 0.03
CA PHE A 140 6.13 -2.19 -1.33
C PHE A 140 6.35 -1.08 -2.37
N ALA A 141 5.69 0.06 -2.22
CA ALA A 141 5.92 1.22 -3.08
C ALA A 141 7.38 1.69 -3.02
N GLN A 142 7.99 1.73 -1.82
CA GLN A 142 9.39 2.06 -1.65
C GLN A 142 10.34 1.01 -2.28
N GLU A 143 10.03 -0.28 -2.16
CA GLU A 143 10.84 -1.35 -2.78
C GLU A 143 10.90 -1.24 -4.30
N ILE A 144 9.90 -0.61 -4.93
CA ILE A 144 9.85 -0.39 -6.39
C ILE A 144 10.54 0.92 -6.78
N PHE A 145 10.23 2.01 -6.07
CA PHE A 145 10.60 3.38 -6.50
C PHE A 145 11.70 4.02 -5.65
N GLY A 146 12.15 3.39 -4.56
CA GLY A 146 13.22 3.91 -3.71
C GLY A 146 12.81 5.10 -2.85
N GLU A 147 13.78 5.95 -2.51
CA GLU A 147 13.57 7.21 -1.79
C GLU A 147 13.15 8.35 -2.75
N PRO A 148 12.55 9.43 -2.24
CA PRO A 148 12.21 9.69 -0.83
C PRO A 148 10.94 8.98 -0.38
N LEU A 149 10.76 8.84 0.95
CA LEU A 149 9.51 8.37 1.55
C LEU A 149 8.37 9.39 1.31
N GLU A 150 7.17 8.87 1.24
CA GLU A 150 5.97 9.70 1.17
C GLU A 150 5.75 10.49 2.48
N PRO A 151 5.11 11.68 2.44
CA PRO A 151 4.92 12.50 3.63
C PRO A 151 4.25 11.77 4.80
N TRP A 152 3.35 10.85 4.51
CA TRP A 152 2.63 10.04 5.51
C TRP A 152 3.44 8.86 6.08
N GLU A 153 4.63 8.57 5.55
CA GLU A 153 5.53 7.51 6.02
C GLU A 153 6.68 8.02 6.89
N ARG A 154 6.94 9.34 6.87
CA ARG A 154 8.10 9.97 7.49
C ARG A 154 7.80 10.91 8.66
N MET A 155 6.70 10.67 9.39
CA MET A 155 6.41 11.44 10.61
C MET A 155 7.59 11.40 11.58
N PRO A 156 7.93 12.52 12.24
CA PRO A 156 8.95 12.57 13.29
C PRO A 156 8.70 11.54 14.40
N VAL A 157 9.79 10.99 14.95
CA VAL A 157 9.72 9.98 16.02
C VAL A 157 9.00 10.51 17.24
N GLU A 158 9.23 11.77 17.58
CA GLU A 158 8.65 12.46 18.73
C GLU A 158 7.12 12.51 18.66
N GLU A 159 6.56 12.53 17.45
CA GLU A 159 5.12 12.52 17.23
C GLU A 159 4.51 11.12 17.24
N ILE A 160 5.29 10.08 16.93
CA ILE A 160 4.84 8.68 16.91
C ILE A 160 4.93 8.03 18.30
N LEU A 161 6.06 8.22 18.99
CA LEU A 161 6.42 7.52 20.20
C LEU A 161 5.33 7.55 21.30
N PRO A 162 4.66 8.70 21.57
CA PRO A 162 3.62 8.78 22.61
C PRO A 162 2.40 7.89 22.34
N HIS A 163 2.22 7.43 21.11
CA HIS A 163 1.01 6.72 20.67
C HIS A 163 1.22 5.21 20.47
N ILE A 164 2.45 4.70 20.57
CA ILE A 164 2.74 3.27 20.31
C ILE A 164 2.04 2.37 21.33
N GLU A 165 2.03 2.77 22.62
CA GLU A 165 1.35 1.99 23.65
C GLU A 165 -0.16 1.91 23.41
N LYS A 166 -0.77 3.02 22.98
CA LYS A 166 -2.18 3.05 22.58
C LYS A 166 -2.44 2.12 21.37
N ALA A 167 -1.56 2.11 20.38
CA ALA A 167 -1.68 1.22 19.22
C ALA A 167 -1.62 -0.27 19.65
N ASN A 168 -0.72 -0.61 20.57
CA ASN A 168 -0.60 -1.96 21.12
C ASN A 168 -1.87 -2.39 21.86
N GLN A 169 -2.44 -1.52 22.70
CA GLN A 169 -3.68 -1.77 23.44
C GLN A 169 -4.90 -1.90 22.52
N GLU A 170 -4.99 -1.07 21.48
CA GLU A 170 -6.10 -1.06 20.53
C GLU A 170 -5.93 -2.05 19.35
N TRP A 171 -4.83 -2.80 19.30
CA TRP A 171 -4.45 -3.67 18.18
C TRP A 171 -5.58 -4.53 17.64
N ALA A 172 -6.33 -5.20 18.50
CA ALA A 172 -7.42 -6.09 18.16
C ALA A 172 -8.80 -5.41 18.06
N GLN A 173 -8.87 -4.10 18.28
CA GLN A 173 -10.14 -3.36 18.24
C GLN A 173 -10.65 -3.23 16.81
N LYS A 174 -11.90 -3.66 16.59
CA LYS A 174 -12.62 -3.53 15.32
C LYS A 174 -13.34 -2.20 15.15
N THR A 175 -13.64 -1.54 16.28
CA THR A 175 -14.36 -0.26 16.34
C THR A 175 -13.43 0.91 16.68
N TYR A 176 -12.15 0.81 16.27
CA TYR A 176 -11.21 1.92 16.43
C TYR A 176 -11.60 3.11 15.55
N ASP A 177 -11.21 4.31 15.97
CA ASP A 177 -11.46 5.55 15.21
C ASP A 177 -10.48 5.70 14.05
N HIS A 178 -10.81 5.11 12.89
CA HIS A 178 -9.96 5.15 11.70
C HIS A 178 -9.63 6.58 11.25
N PRO A 179 -10.59 7.53 11.16
CA PRO A 179 -10.28 8.91 10.84
C PRO A 179 -9.26 9.56 11.77
N SER A 180 -9.31 9.29 13.07
CA SER A 180 -8.32 9.80 14.03
C SER A 180 -6.94 9.20 13.78
N TRP A 181 -6.83 7.88 13.60
CA TRP A 181 -5.56 7.21 13.41
C TRP A 181 -4.85 7.58 12.10
N PHE A 182 -5.60 7.76 11.00
CA PHE A 182 -5.01 7.93 9.66
C PHE A 182 -5.11 9.34 9.10
N PHE A 183 -6.14 10.11 9.50
CA PHE A 183 -6.38 11.44 8.93
C PHE A 183 -6.26 12.58 9.95
N GLY A 184 -6.00 12.28 11.22
CA GLY A 184 -5.87 13.29 12.28
C GLY A 184 -7.19 13.99 12.60
N ALA A 185 -8.32 13.29 12.51
CA ALA A 185 -9.64 13.90 12.68
C ALA A 185 -10.01 14.29 14.12
N ALA A 186 -9.22 13.90 15.12
CA ALA A 186 -9.46 14.22 16.53
C ALA A 186 -8.16 14.61 17.25
N SER A 187 -7.70 13.78 18.21
CA SER A 187 -6.55 14.09 19.06
C SER A 187 -5.22 13.50 18.60
N LEU A 188 -5.26 12.67 17.55
CA LEU A 188 -4.05 12.04 17.02
C LEU A 188 -3.45 12.86 15.87
N PRO A 189 -2.13 12.86 15.69
CA PRO A 189 -1.50 13.52 14.55
C PRO A 189 -1.99 12.95 13.22
N ARG A 190 -2.11 13.83 12.21
CA ARG A 190 -2.40 13.40 10.84
C ARG A 190 -1.34 12.41 10.38
N TRP A 191 -1.77 11.29 9.76
CA TRP A 191 -0.90 10.24 9.21
C TRP A 191 -0.18 9.34 10.22
N LEU A 192 -0.53 9.44 11.51
CA LEU A 192 0.09 8.61 12.55
C LEU A 192 0.04 7.11 12.19
N GLY A 193 -1.13 6.60 11.78
CA GLY A 193 -1.31 5.18 11.44
C GLY A 193 -0.41 4.72 10.29
N TYR A 194 -0.29 5.54 9.24
CA TYR A 194 0.61 5.26 8.12
C TYR A 194 2.07 5.17 8.56
N SER A 195 2.57 6.21 9.23
CA SER A 195 3.98 6.26 9.67
C SER A 195 4.31 5.18 10.69
N LEU A 196 3.40 4.90 11.64
CA LEU A 196 3.59 3.83 12.60
C LEU A 196 3.59 2.45 11.92
N GLY A 197 2.64 2.20 11.02
CA GLY A 197 2.56 0.96 10.25
C GLY A 197 3.81 0.74 9.41
N TYR A 198 4.26 1.78 8.70
CA TYR A 198 5.48 1.75 7.89
C TYR A 198 6.73 1.37 8.73
N ARG A 199 6.92 2.01 9.89
CA ARG A 199 8.04 1.70 10.80
C ARG A 199 7.93 0.33 11.42
N LEU A 200 6.73 -0.11 11.77
CA LEU A 200 6.50 -1.45 12.32
C LEU A 200 6.88 -2.54 11.32
N VAL A 201 6.47 -2.39 10.05
CA VAL A 201 6.84 -3.31 8.98
C VAL A 201 8.34 -3.24 8.70
N ALA A 202 8.96 -2.04 8.69
CA ALA A 202 10.40 -1.90 8.56
C ALA A 202 11.14 -2.69 9.65
N ARG A 203 10.73 -2.54 10.91
CA ARG A 203 11.33 -3.24 12.06
C ARG A 203 11.18 -4.75 11.96
N TYR A 204 10.05 -5.22 11.42
CA TYR A 204 9.84 -6.64 11.13
C TYR A 204 10.82 -7.14 10.06
N LEU A 205 10.92 -6.43 8.93
CA LEU A 205 11.79 -6.81 7.81
C LEU A 205 13.28 -6.80 8.18
N GLU A 206 13.72 -5.94 9.09
CA GLU A 206 15.08 -5.98 9.64
C GLU A 206 15.39 -7.30 10.38
N ALA A 207 14.38 -7.89 11.04
CA ALA A 207 14.52 -9.18 11.71
C ALA A 207 14.42 -10.37 10.73
N PHE A 208 13.86 -10.17 9.56
CA PHE A 208 13.66 -11.19 8.52
C PHE A 208 14.12 -10.67 7.15
N PRO A 209 15.43 -10.54 6.92
CA PRO A 209 15.97 -9.92 5.70
C PRO A 209 15.70 -10.72 4.40
N ASP A 210 15.30 -11.97 4.51
CA ASP A 210 14.89 -12.80 3.36
C ASP A 210 13.43 -12.57 2.94
N GLU A 211 12.65 -11.78 3.70
CA GLU A 211 11.27 -11.41 3.40
C GLU A 211 11.21 -9.98 2.83
N ASN A 212 10.14 -9.68 2.11
CA ASN A 212 9.84 -8.35 1.58
C ASN A 212 8.34 -8.08 1.61
N ALA A 213 7.93 -6.86 1.33
CA ALA A 213 6.52 -6.47 1.41
C ALA A 213 5.63 -7.26 0.43
N ALA A 214 6.15 -7.60 -0.74
CA ALA A 214 5.40 -8.39 -1.73
C ALA A 214 5.10 -9.81 -1.23
N LEU A 215 6.10 -10.50 -0.67
CA LEU A 215 5.93 -11.84 -0.09
C LEU A 215 4.97 -11.84 1.10
N LEU A 216 4.92 -10.72 1.82
CA LEU A 216 4.10 -10.53 3.01
C LEU A 216 2.70 -9.98 2.72
N ALA A 217 2.32 -9.77 1.44
CA ALA A 217 1.02 -9.18 1.10
C ALA A 217 -0.15 -9.86 1.82
N CYS A 218 -0.14 -11.19 1.94
CA CYS A 218 -1.17 -11.97 2.63
C CYS A 218 -0.79 -12.40 4.06
N ALA A 219 0.22 -11.79 4.67
CA ALA A 219 0.63 -12.12 6.04
C ALA A 219 -0.41 -11.65 7.06
N SER A 220 -0.65 -12.47 8.09
CA SER A 220 -1.49 -12.08 9.22
C SER A 220 -0.87 -10.90 9.97
N PRO A 221 -1.67 -9.91 10.41
CA PRO A 221 -1.17 -8.79 11.20
C PRO A 221 -0.53 -9.25 12.52
N ASP A 222 -0.92 -10.39 13.06
CA ASP A 222 -0.36 -10.94 14.30
C ASP A 222 1.12 -11.30 14.20
N ARG A 223 1.66 -11.49 12.98
CA ARG A 223 3.11 -11.67 12.77
C ARG A 223 3.91 -10.42 13.15
N PHE A 224 3.33 -9.24 13.00
CA PHE A 224 3.98 -7.95 13.23
C PHE A 224 3.82 -7.45 14.66
N LYS A 225 2.75 -7.85 15.35
CA LYS A 225 2.45 -7.41 16.71
C LYS A 225 3.62 -7.54 17.70
N PRO A 226 4.40 -8.64 17.72
CA PRO A 226 5.53 -8.78 18.62
C PRO A 226 6.63 -7.73 18.45
N TYR A 227 6.64 -7.00 17.32
CA TYR A 227 7.64 -5.98 16.99
C TYR A 227 7.25 -4.57 17.42
N ILE A 228 6.05 -4.35 17.97
CA ILE A 228 5.60 -3.05 18.50
C ILE A 228 6.48 -2.61 19.68
N GLU A 229 6.73 -3.49 20.64
CA GLU A 229 7.54 -3.14 21.82
C GLU A 229 9.02 -2.95 21.47
N PRO A 230 9.67 -3.82 20.67
CA PRO A 230 11.01 -3.54 20.14
C PRO A 230 11.11 -2.21 19.40
N LEU A 231 10.13 -1.84 18.57
CA LEU A 231 10.06 -0.55 17.89
C LEU A 231 9.97 0.61 18.90
N ARG A 232 9.13 0.50 19.92
CA ARG A 232 8.98 1.52 20.97
C ARG A 232 10.30 1.77 21.71
N ILE A 233 11.03 0.69 22.04
CA ILE A 233 12.33 0.78 22.73
C ILE A 233 13.38 1.44 21.82
N GLU A 234 13.41 1.07 20.54
CA GLU A 234 14.33 1.63 19.55
C GLU A 234 14.09 3.13 19.37
N LEU A 235 12.86 3.53 19.08
CA LEU A 235 12.50 4.94 18.88
C LEU A 235 12.74 5.77 20.13
N GLY A 236 12.50 5.22 21.34
CA GLY A 236 12.76 5.90 22.61
C GLY A 236 14.25 6.14 22.92
N ARG A 237 15.18 5.53 22.17
CA ARG A 237 16.62 5.80 22.28
C ARG A 237 17.09 6.95 21.38
N HIS A 238 16.27 7.32 20.40
CA HIS A 238 16.58 8.33 19.39
C HIS A 238 15.73 9.62 19.56
N ALA A 239 14.78 9.62 20.49
CA ALA A 239 13.98 10.79 20.90
C ALA A 239 14.65 11.48 22.10
#